data_746b37bb7138284aae842107e759e86d
#
_entry.id   746b37bb7138284aae842107e759e86d
#
_cell.length_a   1.000
_cell.length_b   1.000
_cell.length_c   1.000
_cell.angle_alpha   90.00
_cell.angle_beta   90.00
_cell.angle_gamma   90.00
#
_symmetry.space_group_name_H-M   'P 1'
#
loop_
_entity.id
_entity.type
_entity.pdbx_description
1 polymer ?
#
loop_
_entity_poly.entity_id
_entity_poly.type
_entity_poly.pdbx_seq_one_letter_code
_entity_poly.pdbx_strand_id
1 'polypeptide(L)'
;MLAKNIHLTLAFLGEVDEVRVAELRRFPIWGERHMLPIECASYWARNSILWVGPEQVPAPLAVLVARLNDLLAARGFRTEQRRFAAHVTLLRKARAPEAKPPLPEVDWPVEECVLVRSAPQAQGARYEILQRYPFA
;
A
#
# COMPACT_ATOMS: atom_id res chain seq x y z
N MET A 1 -15.43 -0.15 4.60
CA MET A 1 -14.03 0.00 5.09
C MET A 1 -13.92 1.26 5.93
N LEU A 2 -13.25 1.18 7.06
CA LEU A 2 -13.03 2.34 7.91
C LEU A 2 -12.03 3.31 7.26
N ALA A 3 -12.29 4.60 7.37
CA ALA A 3 -11.43 5.63 6.78
C ALA A 3 -9.96 5.53 7.24
N LYS A 4 -9.75 5.21 8.52
CA LYS A 4 -8.39 5.04 9.06
C LYS A 4 -7.61 3.87 8.47
N ASN A 5 -8.30 2.96 7.77
CA ASN A 5 -7.68 1.80 7.13
C ASN A 5 -7.37 2.04 5.63
N ILE A 6 -7.70 3.20 5.12
CA ILE A 6 -7.41 3.55 3.73
C ILE A 6 -5.89 3.72 3.58
N HIS A 7 -5.31 2.92 2.69
CA HIS A 7 -3.86 2.90 2.51
C HIS A 7 -3.49 2.38 1.12
N LEU A 8 -2.25 2.60 0.76
CA LEU A 8 -1.64 2.00 -0.42
C LEU A 8 -0.57 1.02 0.04
N THR A 9 -0.70 -0.25 -0.35
CA THR A 9 0.25 -1.28 0.02
C THR A 9 1.46 -1.25 -0.89
N LEU A 10 2.65 -1.14 -0.30
CA LEU A 10 3.92 -1.19 -1.02
C LEU A 10 4.45 -2.62 -1.12
N ALA A 11 4.34 -3.38 -0.05
CA ALA A 11 4.76 -4.78 0.01
C ALA A 11 3.95 -5.51 1.06
N PHE A 12 3.51 -6.71 0.73
CA PHE A 12 2.82 -7.58 1.67
C PHE A 12 3.79 -8.66 2.15
N LEU A 13 4.03 -8.69 3.45
CA LEU A 13 5.05 -9.55 4.05
C LEU A 13 4.51 -10.89 4.55
N GLY A 14 3.19 -11.00 4.70
CA GLY A 14 2.58 -12.19 5.29
C GLY A 14 2.83 -12.27 6.78
N GLU A 15 2.84 -13.47 7.32
CA GLU A 15 3.15 -13.68 8.73
C GLU A 15 4.64 -13.55 8.99
N VAL A 16 4.99 -12.74 9.97
CA VAL A 16 6.37 -12.45 10.35
C VAL A 16 6.49 -12.56 11.85
N ASP A 17 7.48 -13.31 12.36
CA ASP A 17 7.68 -13.45 13.79
C ASP A 17 8.24 -12.16 14.41
N GLU A 18 8.16 -12.08 15.75
CA GLU A 18 8.54 -10.86 16.49
C GLU A 18 10.04 -10.50 16.33
N VAL A 19 10.91 -11.49 16.16
CA VAL A 19 12.34 -11.24 15.94
C VAL A 19 12.54 -10.53 14.59
N ARG A 20 11.84 -11.00 13.56
CA ARG A 20 11.92 -10.41 12.22
C ARG A 20 11.22 -9.04 12.17
N VAL A 21 10.14 -8.84 12.95
CA VAL A 21 9.50 -7.54 13.10
C VAL A 21 10.48 -6.53 13.69
N ALA A 22 11.23 -6.91 14.71
CA ALA A 22 12.25 -6.04 15.30
C ALA A 22 13.32 -5.64 14.28
N GLU A 23 13.71 -6.56 13.40
CA GLU A 23 14.62 -6.28 12.29
C GLU A 23 14.02 -5.27 11.31
N LEU A 24 12.76 -5.47 10.91
CA LEU A 24 12.06 -4.57 9.99
C LEU A 24 11.96 -3.14 10.52
N ARG A 25 11.76 -2.97 11.82
CA ARG A 25 11.71 -1.64 12.45
C ARG A 25 12.99 -0.84 12.26
N ARG A 26 14.12 -1.53 12.08
CA ARG A 26 15.44 -0.91 11.92
C ARG A 26 15.88 -0.77 10.46
N PHE A 27 15.05 -1.16 9.51
CA PHE A 27 15.40 -1.07 8.10
C PHE A 27 15.65 0.38 7.69
N PRO A 28 16.72 0.64 6.93
CA PRO A 28 17.01 1.97 6.42
C PRO A 28 16.15 2.27 5.19
N ILE A 29 14.85 2.38 5.38
CA ILE A 29 13.92 2.67 4.30
C ILE A 29 14.02 4.15 3.96
N TRP A 30 14.21 4.41 2.67
CA TRP A 30 14.40 5.76 2.18
C TRP A 30 13.52 5.99 0.95
N GLY A 31 12.95 7.20 0.86
CA GLY A 31 12.17 7.63 -0.27
C GLY A 31 12.16 9.14 -0.38
N GLU A 32 11.71 9.64 -1.52
CA GLU A 32 11.51 11.06 -1.76
C GLU A 32 10.06 11.43 -1.49
N ARG A 33 9.86 12.60 -0.88
CA ARG A 33 8.53 13.20 -0.78
C ARG A 33 8.02 13.50 -2.18
N HIS A 34 6.77 13.17 -2.42
CA HIS A 34 6.14 13.43 -3.72
C HIS A 34 4.64 13.49 -3.59
N MET A 35 3.99 13.91 -4.66
CA MET A 35 2.53 13.89 -4.74
C MET A 35 2.09 12.65 -5.50
N LEU A 36 1.11 11.94 -4.96
CA LEU A 36 0.47 10.82 -5.63
C LEU A 36 -0.90 11.29 -6.14
N PRO A 37 -1.04 11.50 -7.44
CA PRO A 37 -2.33 11.93 -7.98
C PRO A 37 -3.30 10.75 -8.00
N ILE A 38 -4.48 10.97 -7.45
CA ILE A 38 -5.58 9.99 -7.52
C ILE A 38 -6.42 10.37 -8.74
N GLU A 39 -6.21 9.69 -9.83
CA GLU A 39 -6.68 10.09 -11.15
C GLU A 39 -7.70 9.14 -11.75
N CYS A 40 -7.76 7.90 -11.27
CA CYS A 40 -8.68 6.92 -11.80
C CYS A 40 -9.31 6.08 -10.72
N ALA A 41 -10.54 5.64 -10.98
CA ALA A 41 -11.24 4.64 -10.20
C ALA A 41 -11.53 3.45 -11.10
N SER A 42 -11.39 2.25 -10.59
CA SER A 42 -11.62 1.04 -11.37
C SER A 42 -12.09 -0.10 -10.49
N TYR A 43 -12.48 -1.18 -11.13
CA TYR A 43 -12.99 -2.37 -10.47
C TYR A 43 -12.28 -3.61 -11.01
N TRP A 44 -11.75 -4.42 -10.10
CA TRP A 44 -11.19 -5.72 -10.45
C TRP A 44 -12.21 -6.81 -10.19
N ALA A 45 -12.79 -7.36 -11.26
CA ALA A 45 -13.80 -8.41 -11.18
C ALA A 45 -13.24 -9.68 -10.51
N ARG A 46 -11.99 -9.97 -10.72
CA ARG A 46 -11.31 -11.17 -10.20
C ARG A 46 -11.43 -11.29 -8.68
N ASN A 47 -11.32 -10.20 -7.96
CA ASN A 47 -11.35 -10.19 -6.49
C ASN A 47 -12.40 -9.24 -5.91
N SER A 48 -13.28 -8.71 -6.76
CA SER A 48 -14.39 -7.82 -6.37
C SER A 48 -13.92 -6.60 -5.58
N ILE A 49 -12.84 -5.96 -6.05
CA ILE A 49 -12.26 -4.78 -5.41
C ILE A 49 -12.54 -3.54 -6.24
N LEU A 50 -13.16 -2.55 -5.60
CA LEU A 50 -13.23 -1.18 -6.11
C LEU A 50 -12.02 -0.40 -5.56
N TRP A 51 -11.26 0.22 -6.45
CA TRP A 51 -10.03 0.90 -6.08
C TRP A 51 -9.86 2.23 -6.82
N VAL A 52 -9.00 3.08 -6.26
CA VAL A 52 -8.57 4.33 -6.89
C VAL A 52 -7.04 4.38 -6.93
N GLY A 53 -6.50 5.19 -7.81
CA GLY A 53 -5.06 5.34 -7.91
C GLY A 53 -4.63 6.26 -9.04
N PRO A 54 -3.32 6.35 -9.27
CA PRO A 54 -2.78 7.10 -10.39
C PRO A 54 -2.92 6.32 -11.69
N GLU A 55 -2.96 7.00 -12.81
CA GLU A 55 -2.91 6.36 -14.14
C GLU A 55 -1.54 5.74 -14.38
N GLN A 56 -0.49 6.44 -13.96
CA GLN A 56 0.88 5.94 -14.03
C GLN A 56 1.53 6.08 -12.66
N VAL A 57 2.33 5.08 -12.30
CA VAL A 57 3.07 5.12 -11.03
C VAL A 57 4.10 6.24 -11.09
N PRO A 58 4.06 7.22 -10.17
CA PRO A 58 5.08 8.26 -10.12
C PRO A 58 6.48 7.67 -9.95
N ALA A 59 7.48 8.28 -10.60
CA ALA A 59 8.85 7.79 -10.55
C ALA A 59 9.38 7.63 -9.12
N PRO A 60 9.18 8.58 -8.19
CA PRO A 60 9.64 8.40 -6.80
C PRO A 60 9.01 7.19 -6.12
N LEU A 61 7.75 6.90 -6.40
CA LEU A 61 7.05 5.73 -5.83
C LEU A 61 7.60 4.43 -6.42
N ALA A 62 7.84 4.39 -7.72
CA ALA A 62 8.43 3.22 -8.37
C ALA A 62 9.83 2.91 -7.82
N VAL A 63 10.64 3.93 -7.62
CA VAL A 63 11.98 3.78 -7.03
C VAL A 63 11.89 3.28 -5.59
N LEU A 64 10.98 3.82 -4.79
CA LEU A 64 10.77 3.38 -3.42
C LEU A 64 10.42 1.89 -3.36
N VAL A 65 9.47 1.45 -4.17
CA VAL A 65 9.03 0.06 -4.18
C VAL A 65 10.16 -0.87 -4.64
N ALA A 66 10.91 -0.49 -5.67
CA ALA A 66 12.03 -1.29 -6.16
C ALA A 66 13.11 -1.45 -5.09
N ARG A 67 13.49 -0.37 -4.42
CA ARG A 67 14.48 -0.40 -3.34
C ARG A 67 14.00 -1.21 -2.15
N LEU A 68 12.73 -1.06 -1.79
CA LEU A 68 12.14 -1.80 -0.68
C LEU A 68 12.17 -3.30 -0.97
N ASN A 69 11.79 -3.71 -2.17
CA ASN A 69 11.81 -5.12 -2.56
C ASN A 69 13.23 -5.68 -2.56
N ASP A 70 14.20 -4.93 -3.06
CA ASP A 70 15.60 -5.34 -3.04
C ASP A 70 16.11 -5.53 -1.60
N LEU A 71 15.79 -4.60 -0.72
CA LEU A 71 16.19 -4.66 0.68
C LEU A 71 15.55 -5.86 1.40
N LEU A 72 14.27 -6.09 1.16
CA LEU A 72 13.55 -7.22 1.74
C LEU A 72 14.11 -8.55 1.24
N ALA A 73 14.34 -8.67 -0.07
CA ALA A 73 14.90 -9.88 -0.66
C ALA A 73 16.30 -10.18 -0.13
N ALA A 74 17.15 -9.15 0.00
CA ALA A 74 18.51 -9.29 0.53
C ALA A 74 18.52 -9.79 1.98
N ARG A 75 17.46 -9.56 2.73
CA ARG A 75 17.32 -10.00 4.12
C ARG A 75 16.47 -11.26 4.27
N GLY A 76 16.13 -11.92 3.15
CA GLY A 76 15.41 -13.18 3.15
C GLY A 76 13.91 -13.08 3.39
N PHE A 77 13.33 -11.91 3.28
CA PHE A 77 11.89 -11.75 3.34
C PHE A 77 11.24 -12.16 2.01
N ARG A 78 10.01 -12.65 2.10
CA ARG A 78 9.21 -12.94 0.92
C ARG A 78 8.85 -11.64 0.21
N THR A 79 9.03 -11.60 -1.11
CA THR A 79 8.62 -10.47 -1.93
C THR A 79 7.65 -10.94 -3.01
N GLU A 80 6.74 -10.05 -3.43
CA GLU A 80 5.85 -10.36 -4.52
C GLU A 80 6.58 -10.30 -5.86
N GLN A 81 6.32 -11.31 -6.71
CA GLN A 81 6.89 -11.36 -8.05
C GLN A 81 6.07 -10.58 -9.07
N ARG A 82 4.87 -10.15 -8.71
CA ARG A 82 3.99 -9.40 -9.59
C ARG A 82 4.50 -7.99 -9.80
N ARG A 83 4.21 -7.45 -10.98
CA ARG A 83 4.43 -6.03 -11.24
C ARG A 83 3.62 -5.19 -10.24
N PHE A 84 4.27 -4.22 -9.64
CA PHE A 84 3.61 -3.32 -8.70
C PHE A 84 2.51 -2.50 -9.39
N ALA A 85 1.31 -2.54 -8.84
CA ALA A 85 0.18 -1.73 -9.27
C ALA A 85 -0.23 -0.82 -8.12
N ALA A 86 0.00 0.49 -8.27
CA ALA A 86 -0.36 1.46 -7.23
C ALA A 86 -1.89 1.59 -7.17
N HIS A 87 -2.44 1.17 -6.05
CA HIS A 87 -3.89 1.25 -5.84
C HIS A 87 -4.23 1.44 -4.37
N VAL A 88 -5.33 2.13 -4.14
CA VAL A 88 -5.94 2.29 -2.82
C VAL A 88 -7.30 1.59 -2.86
N THR A 89 -7.43 0.52 -2.10
CA THR A 89 -8.70 -0.21 -2.02
C THR A 89 -9.72 0.59 -1.25
N LEU A 90 -10.88 0.84 -1.86
CA LEU A 90 -12.00 1.52 -1.22
C LEU A 90 -13.04 0.55 -0.70
N LEU A 91 -13.37 -0.48 -1.48
CA LEU A 91 -14.36 -1.48 -1.11
C LEU A 91 -13.89 -2.88 -1.51
N ARG A 92 -14.10 -3.82 -0.60
CA ARG A 92 -13.94 -5.26 -0.87
C ARG A 92 -15.30 -5.90 -1.01
N LYS A 93 -15.38 -7.02 -1.72
CA LYS A 93 -16.64 -7.72 -1.99
C LYS A 93 -17.67 -6.79 -2.61
N ALA A 94 -17.20 -5.89 -3.47
CA ALA A 94 -18.03 -4.88 -4.12
C ALA A 94 -18.74 -5.50 -5.33
N ARG A 95 -19.92 -4.96 -5.64
CA ARG A 95 -20.59 -5.24 -6.91
C ARG A 95 -19.92 -4.42 -8.01
N ALA A 96 -19.89 -4.97 -9.21
CA ALA A 96 -19.40 -4.22 -10.37
C ALA A 96 -20.27 -2.98 -10.56
N PRO A 97 -19.66 -1.77 -10.65
CA PRO A 97 -20.42 -0.55 -10.88
C PRO A 97 -21.02 -0.55 -12.28
N GLU A 98 -22.26 -0.06 -12.41
CA GLU A 98 -22.93 0.07 -13.70
C GLU A 98 -22.30 1.15 -14.56
N ALA A 99 -21.74 2.16 -13.93
CA ALA A 99 -21.05 3.26 -14.58
C ALA A 99 -19.75 3.55 -13.85
N LYS A 100 -18.80 4.19 -14.55
CA LYS A 100 -17.55 4.60 -13.95
C LYS A 100 -17.83 5.54 -12.76
N PRO A 101 -17.36 5.20 -11.53
CA PRO A 101 -17.65 6.04 -10.37
C PRO A 101 -17.05 7.45 -10.54
N PRO A 102 -17.74 8.48 -10.06
CA PRO A 102 -17.17 9.82 -10.04
C PRO A 102 -15.93 9.84 -9.14
N LEU A 103 -14.88 10.48 -9.62
CA LEU A 103 -13.62 10.55 -8.92
C LEU A 103 -13.36 12.00 -8.50
N PRO A 104 -13.34 12.32 -7.19
CA PRO A 104 -12.82 13.60 -6.77
C PRO A 104 -11.33 13.67 -7.10
N GLU A 105 -10.87 14.78 -7.64
CA GLU A 105 -9.45 15.02 -7.85
C GLU A 105 -8.79 15.19 -6.50
N VAL A 106 -7.85 14.29 -6.19
CA VAL A 106 -7.10 14.31 -4.94
C VAL A 106 -5.62 14.15 -5.26
N ASP A 107 -4.82 15.07 -4.75
CA ASP A 107 -3.38 14.94 -4.72
C ASP A 107 -2.97 14.52 -3.32
N TRP A 108 -2.46 13.32 -3.18
CA TRP A 108 -2.06 12.78 -1.90
C TRP A 108 -0.58 13.04 -1.65
N PRO A 109 -0.22 13.87 -0.66
CA PRO A 109 1.18 14.08 -0.33
C PRO A 109 1.75 12.83 0.33
N VAL A 110 2.77 12.25 -0.31
CA VAL A 110 3.50 11.08 0.21
C VAL A 110 4.74 11.57 0.93
N GLU A 111 4.77 11.44 2.24
CA GLU A 111 5.82 11.98 3.10
C GLU A 111 6.51 10.91 3.94
N GLU A 112 5.92 9.73 4.03
CA GLU A 112 6.46 8.59 4.78
C GLU A 112 5.86 7.29 4.28
N CYS A 113 6.50 6.19 4.63
CA CYS A 113 5.85 4.89 4.62
C CYS A 113 5.84 4.31 6.03
N VAL A 114 5.02 3.29 6.25
CA VAL A 114 4.82 2.72 7.58
C VAL A 114 4.86 1.21 7.53
N LEU A 115 5.34 0.61 8.63
CA LEU A 115 5.20 -0.82 8.87
C LEU A 115 3.91 -1.03 9.67
N VAL A 116 3.03 -1.88 9.17
CA VAL A 116 1.70 -2.08 9.74
C VAL A 116 1.50 -3.55 10.08
N ARG A 117 0.96 -3.79 11.26
CA ARG A 117 0.41 -5.08 11.68
C ARG A 117 -1.09 -5.08 11.42
N SER A 118 -1.57 -6.11 10.74
CA SER A 118 -2.99 -6.30 10.49
C SER A 118 -3.50 -7.46 11.33
N ALA A 119 -4.60 -7.23 12.04
CA ALA A 119 -5.30 -8.28 12.80
C ALA A 119 -6.76 -8.34 12.35
N PRO A 120 -7.28 -9.53 11.97
CA PRO A 120 -8.68 -9.67 11.60
C PRO A 120 -9.59 -9.41 12.79
N GLN A 121 -10.70 -8.72 12.57
CA GLN A 121 -11.73 -8.45 13.57
C GLN A 121 -13.11 -8.60 12.91
N ALA A 122 -14.16 -8.68 13.73
CA ALA A 122 -15.53 -8.88 13.28
C ALA A 122 -16.01 -7.79 12.29
N GLN A 123 -15.52 -6.56 12.42
CA GLN A 123 -15.87 -5.43 11.57
C GLN A 123 -14.77 -5.04 10.58
N GLY A 124 -14.00 -6.00 10.13
CA GLY A 124 -12.85 -5.78 9.24
C GLY A 124 -11.53 -5.86 9.97
N ALA A 125 -10.44 -5.52 9.30
CA ALA A 125 -9.12 -5.60 9.89
C ALA A 125 -8.83 -4.40 10.78
N ARG A 126 -8.12 -4.65 11.88
CA ARG A 126 -7.50 -3.61 12.68
C ARG A 126 -6.06 -3.44 12.23
N TYR A 127 -5.69 -2.23 11.87
CA TYR A 127 -4.31 -1.89 11.49
C TYR A 127 -3.63 -1.13 12.62
N GLU A 128 -2.41 -1.55 12.93
CA GLU A 128 -1.57 -0.92 13.94
C GLU A 128 -0.25 -0.53 13.29
N ILE A 129 0.11 0.76 13.39
CA ILE A 129 1.39 1.23 12.89
C ILE A 129 2.48 0.87 13.90
N LEU A 130 3.43 0.04 13.45
CA LEU A 130 4.55 -0.42 14.27
C LEU A 130 5.76 0.49 14.15
N GLN A 131 5.98 1.08 13.00
CA GLN A 131 7.13 1.94 12.73
C GLN A 131 6.80 2.90 11.60
N ARG A 132 7.29 4.14 11.72
CA ARG A 132 7.22 5.16 10.67
C ARG A 132 8.60 5.38 10.07
N TYR A 133 8.64 5.53 8.74
CA TYR A 133 9.87 5.80 8.01
C TYR A 133 9.66 7.09 7.21
N PRO A 134 9.98 8.25 7.82
CA PRO A 134 9.77 9.53 7.14
C PRO A 134 10.74 9.71 5.98
N PHE A 135 10.29 10.40 4.93
CA PHE A 135 11.09 10.69 3.74
C PHE A 135 11.74 12.06 3.84
N ALA A 136 12.87 12.16 3.18
CA ALA A 136 13.60 13.42 3.11
C ALA A 136 12.92 14.47 2.23
#